data_b84c79cd392fff1aa431b44da6837f4e
#
_entry.id   b84c79cd392fff1aa431b44da6837f4e
#
_cell.length_a   1.000
_cell.length_b   1.000
_cell.length_c   1.000
_cell.angle_alpha   90.00
_cell.angle_beta   90.00
_cell.angle_gamma   90.00
#
_symmetry.space_group_name_H-M   'P 1'
#
loop_
_entity.id
_entity.type
_entity.pdbx_description
1 polymer ?
#
loop_
_entity_poly.entity_id
_entity_poly.type
_entity_poly.pdbx_seq_one_letter_code
_entity_poly.pdbx_strand_id
1 'polypeptide(L)'
;VYKRQVVLDSAVAYLMHRVDMCLLGGEAVVESGGIFNAVGSYQIGIIAKAAKKPVFAVAESFKFLRLFPLSQYDVPITARHLPLPTSEESYEAPEDNRMTPAMEAMNPLIDYTLPELLTFIVSDVGILTPSGVSDALLAVYGDN
;
A
#
# COMPACT_ATOMS: atom_id res chain seq x y z
N VAL A 1 15.10 4.35 -25.13
CA VAL A 1 15.62 3.31 -24.23
C VAL A 1 14.99 3.53 -22.85
N TYR A 2 14.08 2.64 -22.45
CA TYR A 2 13.48 2.68 -21.12
C TYR A 2 14.55 2.26 -20.08
N LYS A 3 14.90 3.16 -19.17
CA LYS A 3 15.77 2.82 -18.03
C LYS A 3 14.90 2.36 -16.87
N ARG A 4 15.01 1.13 -16.45
CA ARG A 4 14.47 0.62 -15.19
C ARG A 4 15.60 0.58 -14.18
N GLN A 5 15.33 1.06 -12.99
CA GLN A 5 16.25 1.01 -11.87
C GLN A 5 15.51 0.45 -10.66
N VAL A 6 16.07 -0.61 -10.08
CA VAL A 6 15.59 -1.18 -8.83
C VAL A 6 16.42 -0.58 -7.71
N VAL A 7 15.75 -0.19 -6.64
CA VAL A 7 16.38 0.41 -5.46
C VAL A 7 15.81 -0.24 -4.20
N LEU A 8 16.52 -0.13 -3.10
CA LEU A 8 16.03 -0.56 -1.80
C LEU A 8 14.92 0.39 -1.32
N ASP A 9 13.93 -0.14 -0.62
CA ASP A 9 12.84 0.65 -0.05
C ASP A 9 13.35 1.75 0.89
N SER A 10 14.44 1.50 1.60
CA SER A 10 15.15 2.50 2.43
C SER A 10 15.72 3.68 1.64
N ALA A 11 15.90 3.56 0.32
CA ALA A 11 16.41 4.62 -0.53
C ALA A 11 15.31 5.52 -1.13
N VAL A 12 14.03 5.23 -0.88
CA VAL A 12 12.90 5.96 -1.45
C VAL A 12 12.98 7.47 -1.14
N ALA A 13 13.21 7.83 0.11
CA ALA A 13 13.33 9.24 0.51
C ALA A 13 14.50 9.94 -0.18
N TYR A 14 15.65 9.26 -0.30
CA TYR A 14 16.83 9.78 -0.98
C TYR A 14 16.58 10.08 -2.46
N LEU A 15 15.78 9.26 -3.14
CA LEU A 15 15.50 9.37 -4.56
C LEU A 15 14.30 10.26 -4.88
N MET A 16 13.45 10.58 -3.91
CA MET A 16 12.16 11.23 -4.15
C MET A 16 12.29 12.59 -4.85
N HIS A 17 13.40 13.31 -4.66
CA HIS A 17 13.64 14.59 -5.33
C HIS A 17 13.83 14.44 -6.86
N ARG A 18 14.18 13.23 -7.34
CA ARG A 18 14.37 12.91 -8.76
C ARG A 18 13.12 12.31 -9.41
N VAL A 19 12.06 12.14 -8.63
CA VAL A 19 10.80 11.54 -9.07
C VAL A 19 9.81 12.64 -9.40
N ASP A 20 9.06 12.49 -10.48
CA ASP A 20 8.01 13.44 -10.86
C ASP A 20 6.65 13.03 -10.29
N MET A 21 6.39 11.71 -10.20
CA MET A 21 5.17 11.14 -9.63
C MET A 21 5.43 9.75 -9.07
N CYS A 22 4.59 9.29 -8.15
CA CYS A 22 4.56 7.93 -7.66
C CYS A 22 3.34 7.19 -8.20
N LEU A 23 3.54 5.95 -8.64
CA LEU A 23 2.48 5.03 -9.04
C LEU A 23 2.48 3.85 -8.07
N LEU A 24 1.34 3.61 -7.43
CA LEU A 24 1.12 2.49 -6.53
C LEU A 24 0.07 1.56 -7.14
N GLY A 25 0.23 0.26 -6.94
CA GLY A 25 -0.86 -0.69 -7.13
C GLY A 25 -1.87 -0.58 -5.97
N GLY A 26 -3.02 -1.22 -6.12
CA GLY A 26 -3.99 -1.42 -5.05
C GLY A 26 -4.44 -2.87 -5.00
N GLU A 27 -4.32 -3.51 -3.83
CA GLU A 27 -4.95 -4.80 -3.55
C GLU A 27 -6.45 -4.59 -3.29
N ALA A 28 -6.78 -3.48 -2.62
CA ALA A 28 -8.15 -3.02 -2.44
C ALA A 28 -8.20 -1.49 -2.33
N VAL A 29 -9.30 -0.92 -2.80
CA VAL A 29 -9.66 0.49 -2.63
C VAL A 29 -10.85 0.53 -1.69
N VAL A 30 -10.74 1.28 -0.61
CA VAL A 30 -11.78 1.36 0.42
C VAL A 30 -12.66 2.60 0.23
N GLU A 31 -13.87 2.55 0.78
CA GLU A 31 -14.89 3.60 0.60
C GLU A 31 -14.42 4.99 1.02
N SER A 32 -13.54 5.07 2.02
CA SER A 32 -12.89 6.34 2.42
C SER A 32 -11.96 6.93 1.35
N GLY A 33 -11.64 6.18 0.28
CA GLY A 33 -10.71 6.57 -0.77
C GLY A 33 -9.25 6.26 -0.49
N GLY A 34 -8.95 5.53 0.58
CA GLY A 34 -7.63 4.96 0.81
C GLY A 34 -7.44 3.62 0.09
N ILE A 35 -6.24 3.08 0.16
CA ILE A 35 -5.92 1.78 -0.45
C ILE A 35 -5.23 0.85 0.53
N PHE A 36 -5.50 -0.44 0.42
CA PHE A 36 -4.64 -1.50 0.94
C PHE A 36 -3.68 -1.94 -0.18
N ASN A 37 -2.42 -2.05 0.14
CA ASN A 37 -1.41 -2.53 -0.79
C ASN A 37 -0.23 -3.13 -0.03
N ALA A 38 0.75 -3.69 -0.76
CA ALA A 38 1.97 -4.21 -0.17
C ALA A 38 2.61 -3.20 0.78
N VAL A 39 3.11 -3.70 1.91
CA VAL A 39 3.79 -2.89 2.93
C VAL A 39 4.88 -2.02 2.31
N GLY A 40 4.96 -0.76 2.73
CA GLY A 40 5.82 0.26 2.13
C GLY A 40 5.05 1.28 1.29
N SER A 41 3.82 0.99 0.87
CA SER A 41 2.98 1.92 0.10
C SER A 41 2.63 3.16 0.94
N TYR A 42 2.26 2.96 2.20
CA TYR A 42 2.03 4.06 3.15
C TYR A 42 3.28 4.92 3.36
N GLN A 43 4.45 4.29 3.51
CA GLN A 43 5.73 4.98 3.61
C GLN A 43 6.01 5.85 2.37
N ILE A 44 5.80 5.30 1.16
CA ILE A 44 5.95 6.06 -0.09
C ILE A 44 5.01 7.25 -0.12
N GLY A 45 3.76 7.08 0.28
CA GLY A 45 2.75 8.14 0.37
C GLY A 45 3.19 9.29 1.28
N ILE A 46 3.69 8.98 2.48
CA ILE A 46 4.20 9.98 3.44
C ILE A 46 5.39 10.74 2.86
N ILE A 47 6.36 10.03 2.27
CA ILE A 47 7.56 10.65 1.70
C ILE A 47 7.20 11.52 0.50
N ALA A 48 6.32 11.05 -0.38
CA ALA A 48 5.85 11.79 -1.54
C ALA A 48 5.12 13.07 -1.13
N LYS A 49 4.23 13.00 -0.11
CA LYS A 49 3.54 14.18 0.44
C LYS A 49 4.53 15.21 0.98
N ALA A 50 5.52 14.77 1.76
CA ALA A 50 6.57 15.63 2.29
C ALA A 50 7.38 16.30 1.17
N ALA A 51 7.66 15.58 0.10
CA ALA A 51 8.38 16.06 -1.08
C ALA A 51 7.47 16.81 -2.10
N LYS A 52 6.18 16.95 -1.81
CA LYS A 52 5.16 17.57 -2.69
C LYS A 52 5.07 16.88 -4.06
N LYS A 53 5.15 15.57 -4.08
CA LYS A 53 5.02 14.75 -5.29
C LYS A 53 3.64 14.09 -5.33
N PRO A 54 2.98 14.06 -6.51
CA PRO A 54 1.69 13.40 -6.64
C PRO A 54 1.83 11.89 -6.55
N VAL A 55 0.84 11.26 -5.92
CA VAL A 55 0.72 9.80 -5.79
C VAL A 55 -0.57 9.35 -6.45
N PHE A 56 -0.44 8.41 -7.37
CA PHE A 56 -1.56 7.80 -8.09
C PHE A 56 -1.65 6.33 -7.69
N ALA A 57 -2.84 5.89 -7.30
CA ALA A 57 -3.13 4.48 -7.12
C ALA A 57 -3.78 3.93 -8.38
N VAL A 58 -3.42 2.72 -8.79
CA VAL A 58 -3.99 2.04 -9.95
C VAL A 58 -4.65 0.75 -9.47
N ALA A 59 -5.96 0.65 -9.63
CA ALA A 59 -6.72 -0.52 -9.19
C ALA A 59 -8.01 -0.65 -10.00
N GLU A 60 -8.38 -1.88 -10.33
CA GLU A 60 -9.62 -2.20 -11.01
C GLU A 60 -10.84 -2.06 -10.07
N SER A 61 -12.01 -1.72 -10.63
CA SER A 61 -13.23 -1.45 -9.86
C SER A 61 -13.71 -2.63 -9.01
N PHE A 62 -13.43 -3.87 -9.41
CA PHE A 62 -13.79 -5.06 -8.60
C PHE A 62 -13.01 -5.17 -7.29
N LYS A 63 -11.94 -4.38 -7.11
CA LYS A 63 -11.18 -4.27 -5.87
C LYS A 63 -11.75 -3.21 -4.92
N PHE A 64 -12.81 -2.53 -5.30
CA PHE A 64 -13.45 -1.52 -4.45
C PHE A 64 -14.28 -2.20 -3.37
N LEU A 65 -14.03 -1.84 -2.11
CA LEU A 65 -14.64 -2.46 -0.95
C LEU A 65 -15.39 -1.43 -0.09
N ARG A 66 -16.56 -1.80 0.41
CA ARG A 66 -17.32 -1.02 1.40
C ARG A 66 -16.73 -1.20 2.80
N LEU A 67 -15.52 -0.70 2.99
CA LEU A 67 -14.82 -0.68 4.26
C LEU A 67 -14.42 0.75 4.58
N PHE A 68 -14.36 1.07 5.86
CA PHE A 68 -13.97 2.40 6.34
C PHE A 68 -12.92 2.28 7.43
N PRO A 69 -11.67 1.89 7.11
CA PRO A 69 -10.61 1.77 8.09
C PRO A 69 -10.23 3.15 8.62
N LEU A 70 -10.02 3.24 9.92
CA LEU A 70 -9.60 4.46 10.61
C LEU A 70 -8.09 4.49 10.86
N SER A 71 -7.45 3.33 10.84
CA SER A 71 -6.03 3.19 11.16
C SER A 71 -5.39 1.98 10.49
N GLN A 72 -4.06 1.85 10.63
CA GLN A 72 -3.31 0.67 10.21
C GLN A 72 -3.77 -0.63 10.90
N TYR A 73 -4.37 -0.53 12.09
CA TYR A 73 -4.84 -1.69 12.86
C TYR A 73 -6.17 -2.26 12.35
N ASP A 74 -6.86 -1.52 11.47
CA ASP A 74 -8.12 -1.95 10.86
C ASP A 74 -7.90 -2.73 9.55
N VAL A 75 -6.64 -2.93 9.16
CA VAL A 75 -6.28 -3.79 8.02
C VAL A 75 -6.73 -5.22 8.34
N PRO A 76 -7.53 -5.88 7.46
CA PRO A 76 -7.97 -7.25 7.70
C PRO A 76 -6.78 -8.19 7.93
N ILE A 77 -6.76 -8.88 9.07
CA ILE A 77 -5.65 -9.73 9.55
C ILE A 77 -5.44 -11.01 8.70
N THR A 78 -6.17 -11.20 7.64
CA THR A 78 -5.88 -12.24 6.63
C THR A 78 -4.54 -11.99 5.90
N ALA A 79 -3.89 -10.87 6.17
CA ALA A 79 -2.55 -10.60 5.67
C ALA A 79 -1.55 -11.58 6.31
N ARG A 80 -1.05 -12.50 5.47
CA ARG A 80 0.07 -13.37 5.83
C ARG A 80 1.24 -12.49 6.23
N HIS A 81 1.93 -12.88 7.30
CA HIS A 81 3.18 -12.23 7.67
C HIS A 81 4.23 -12.45 6.57
N LEU A 82 5.08 -11.44 6.33
CA LEU A 82 6.23 -11.62 5.46
C LEU A 82 7.07 -12.78 6.01
N PRO A 83 7.26 -13.87 5.25
CA PRO A 83 8.25 -14.85 5.63
C PRO A 83 9.59 -14.12 5.58
N LEU A 84 10.11 -13.77 6.75
CA LEU A 84 11.50 -13.40 6.82
C LEU A 84 12.28 -14.64 6.37
N PRO A 85 13.32 -14.48 5.55
CA PRO A 85 14.18 -15.61 5.21
C PRO A 85 14.73 -16.15 6.53
N THR A 86 14.02 -17.12 7.09
CA THR A 86 14.62 -18.02 8.06
C THR A 86 15.69 -18.72 7.28
N SER A 87 16.92 -18.43 7.60
CA SER A 87 18.11 -19.01 7.00
C SER A 87 18.14 -20.52 7.26
N GLU A 88 17.25 -21.27 6.63
CA GLU A 88 17.36 -22.73 6.60
C GLU A 88 18.51 -23.21 5.71
N GLU A 89 19.13 -22.32 4.94
CA GLU A 89 20.16 -22.71 4.00
C GLU A 89 21.60 -22.28 4.33
N SER A 90 21.89 -21.49 5.36
CA SER A 90 23.28 -21.07 5.55
C SER A 90 23.77 -20.68 6.93
N TYR A 91 23.01 -20.71 7.99
CA TYR A 91 23.55 -20.52 9.34
C TYR A 91 22.60 -21.11 10.38
N GLU A 92 23.07 -22.03 11.21
CA GLU A 92 22.45 -22.38 12.48
C GLU A 92 22.47 -21.13 13.37
N ALA A 93 21.51 -20.24 13.17
CA ALA A 93 21.36 -19.12 14.09
C ALA A 93 21.06 -19.71 15.48
N PRO A 94 21.79 -19.29 16.54
CA PRO A 94 21.52 -19.69 17.89
C PRO A 94 20.02 -19.51 18.20
N GLU A 95 19.42 -20.39 18.97
CA GLU A 95 17.99 -20.31 19.31
C GLU A 95 17.58 -18.94 19.89
N ASP A 96 18.49 -18.24 20.52
CA ASP A 96 18.32 -16.88 21.05
C ASP A 96 18.10 -15.79 19.96
N ASN A 97 18.36 -16.07 18.68
CA ASN A 97 18.21 -15.11 17.56
C ASN A 97 16.97 -15.37 16.70
N ARG A 98 16.09 -16.28 17.11
CA ARG A 98 14.82 -16.51 16.40
C ARG A 98 13.80 -15.44 16.75
N MET A 99 13.10 -14.93 15.75
CA MET A 99 11.99 -14.03 15.97
C MET A 99 10.88 -14.76 16.74
N THR A 100 10.36 -14.11 17.76
CA THR A 100 9.19 -14.62 18.47
C THR A 100 7.94 -14.42 17.58
N PRO A 101 6.86 -15.21 17.76
CA PRO A 101 5.59 -14.99 17.05
C PRO A 101 5.05 -13.56 17.18
N ALA A 102 5.31 -12.89 18.33
CA ALA A 102 4.95 -11.50 18.53
C ALA A 102 5.76 -10.54 17.63
N MET A 103 7.04 -10.82 17.40
CA MET A 103 7.89 -10.04 16.50
C MET A 103 7.49 -10.27 15.03
N GLU A 104 7.15 -11.52 14.67
CA GLU A 104 6.65 -11.83 13.33
C GLU A 104 5.32 -11.11 13.05
N ALA A 105 4.43 -11.04 14.03
CA ALA A 105 3.15 -10.34 13.93
C ALA A 105 3.31 -8.82 13.69
N MET A 106 4.47 -8.25 13.98
CA MET A 106 4.78 -6.83 13.71
C MET A 106 5.29 -6.58 12.28
N ASN A 107 5.40 -7.61 11.45
CA ASN A 107 5.84 -7.49 10.05
C ASN A 107 4.65 -7.75 9.11
N PRO A 108 3.76 -6.75 8.88
CA PRO A 108 2.61 -6.93 8.01
C PRO A 108 3.03 -7.07 6.55
N LEU A 109 2.25 -7.82 5.77
CA LEU A 109 2.40 -7.88 4.30
C LEU A 109 1.79 -6.67 3.60
N ILE A 110 0.78 -6.09 4.22
CA ILE A 110 -0.07 -5.05 3.65
C ILE A 110 -0.12 -3.88 4.62
N ASP A 111 -0.09 -2.68 4.08
CA ASP A 111 -0.36 -1.45 4.81
C ASP A 111 -1.58 -0.72 4.26
N TYR A 112 -2.08 0.23 5.03
CA TYR A 112 -3.15 1.12 4.64
C TYR A 112 -2.59 2.49 4.27
N THR A 113 -2.73 2.86 3.00
CA THR A 113 -2.40 4.21 2.54
C THR A 113 -3.63 5.09 2.63
N LEU A 114 -3.55 6.12 3.48
CA LEU A 114 -4.63 7.06 3.75
C LEU A 114 -5.04 7.85 2.51
N PRO A 115 -6.32 8.21 2.35
CA PRO A 115 -6.82 8.96 1.19
C PRO A 115 -6.12 10.31 1.02
N GLU A 116 -5.74 10.98 2.10
CA GLU A 116 -5.04 12.26 2.08
C GLU A 116 -3.60 12.21 1.52
N LEU A 117 -3.05 11.02 1.31
CA LEU A 117 -1.75 10.79 0.70
C LEU A 117 -1.86 10.51 -0.81
N LEU A 118 -3.07 10.28 -1.31
CA LEU A 118 -3.33 9.96 -2.71
C LEU A 118 -3.83 11.21 -3.45
N THR A 119 -3.35 11.39 -4.66
CA THR A 119 -3.81 12.46 -5.55
C THR A 119 -5.03 12.01 -6.35
N PHE A 120 -4.92 10.85 -7.00
CA PHE A 120 -6.01 10.23 -7.75
C PHE A 120 -5.91 8.70 -7.67
N ILE A 121 -7.06 8.07 -7.91
CA ILE A 121 -7.19 6.63 -8.12
C ILE A 121 -7.58 6.44 -9.59
N VAL A 122 -6.76 5.70 -10.32
CA VAL A 122 -6.97 5.38 -11.74
C VAL A 122 -7.55 3.98 -11.83
N SER A 123 -8.73 3.87 -12.42
CA SER A 123 -9.42 2.59 -12.57
C SER A 123 -10.09 2.45 -13.94
N ASP A 124 -10.67 1.30 -14.19
CA ASP A 124 -11.48 1.01 -15.37
C ASP A 124 -12.78 1.82 -15.43
N VAL A 125 -13.26 2.33 -14.29
CA VAL A 125 -14.42 3.23 -14.22
C VAL A 125 -14.04 4.71 -14.32
N GLY A 126 -12.76 5.02 -14.45
CA GLY A 126 -12.25 6.38 -14.64
C GLY A 126 -11.18 6.80 -13.65
N ILE A 127 -10.85 8.08 -13.66
CA ILE A 127 -9.92 8.71 -12.74
C ILE A 127 -10.74 9.37 -11.63
N LEU A 128 -10.57 8.88 -10.41
CA LEU A 128 -11.34 9.30 -9.24
C LEU A 128 -10.45 10.08 -8.27
N THR A 129 -11.03 11.09 -7.64
CA THR A 129 -10.46 11.60 -6.40
C THR A 129 -10.71 10.61 -5.28
N PRO A 130 -9.89 10.57 -4.20
CA PRO A 130 -10.18 9.71 -3.06
C PRO A 130 -11.61 9.88 -2.53
N SER A 131 -12.12 11.11 -2.46
CA SER A 131 -13.50 11.39 -2.05
C SER A 131 -14.56 10.91 -3.05
N GLY A 132 -14.21 10.73 -4.32
CA GLY A 132 -15.13 10.24 -5.35
C GLY A 132 -15.31 8.72 -5.37
N VAL A 133 -14.54 7.98 -4.57
CA VAL A 133 -14.64 6.51 -4.51
C VAL A 133 -15.99 6.06 -3.95
N SER A 134 -16.51 6.75 -2.94
CA SER A 134 -17.83 6.44 -2.37
C SER A 134 -18.95 6.56 -3.43
N ASP A 135 -18.91 7.60 -4.25
CA ASP A 135 -19.90 7.79 -5.33
C ASP A 135 -19.76 6.71 -6.40
N ALA A 136 -18.51 6.34 -6.76
CA ALA A 136 -18.25 5.26 -7.69
C ALA A 136 -18.76 3.90 -7.16
N LEU A 137 -18.57 3.61 -5.87
CA LEU A 137 -19.11 2.42 -5.22
C LEU A 137 -20.64 2.37 -5.29
N LEU A 138 -21.31 3.49 -5.07
CA LEU A 138 -22.77 3.57 -5.20
C LEU A 138 -23.21 3.35 -6.64
N ALA A 139 -22.50 3.91 -7.61
CA ALA A 139 -22.82 3.73 -9.04
C ALA A 139 -22.62 2.28 -9.51
N VAL A 140 -21.59 1.59 -9.02
CA VAL A 140 -21.25 0.20 -9.44
C VAL A 140 -22.07 -0.84 -8.67
N TYR A 141 -22.39 -0.61 -7.40
CA TYR A 141 -22.98 -1.60 -6.50
C TYR A 141 -24.27 -1.13 -5.80
N GLY A 142 -24.81 0.04 -6.16
CA GLY A 142 -25.92 0.67 -5.45
C GLY A 142 -27.32 0.15 -5.79
N ASP A 143 -27.47 -0.64 -6.84
CA ASP A 143 -28.78 -1.15 -7.33
C ASP A 143 -29.15 -2.54 -6.77
N ASN A 144 -28.66 -2.93 -5.57
CA ASN A 144 -29.08 -4.16 -4.89
C ASN A 144 -29.73 -3.88 -3.54
#